data_70edff5a0dd13b13fb43be23965294ac
#
_entry.id   70edff5a0dd13b13fb43be23965294ac
#
_cell.length_a   1.000
_cell.length_b   1.000
_cell.length_c   1.000
_cell.angle_alpha   90.00
_cell.angle_beta   90.00
_cell.angle_gamma   90.00
#
_symmetry.space_group_name_H-M   'P 1'
#
loop_
_entity.id
_entity.type
_entity.pdbx_description
1 polymer ?
#
loop_
_entity_poly.entity_id
_entity_poly.type
_entity_poly.pdbx_seq_one_letter_code
_entity_poly.pdbx_strand_id
1 'polypeptide(L)'
;MQVVIHAGAISTDEGRILKSLLANKGALVQQGVAVPGPGKFKPLFKEALDSMDSKPPSPSTREILEDAILDGEVADRVVLSNEHFFGAQWSAIRDGQFYPLAGPRMAYLDELFLDAQVELFMGLRNPASFIPNVLMSLSPKHREDVMNLTDICFLSWLTMVEDIVDLAPNVRMTLWCNEDTPLIWGGIIRAMAGLAPDAPLRNEFAFLASLLSETGKRMLKELTTGEAAIQSQQLAEIFATHAEPDKVQEELDFPGWNEDVVKAFTTIYQQDLAEIQSIPGIRFLTP
;
A
#
# COMPACT_ATOMS: atom_id res chain seq x y z
N MET A 1 8.30 16.78 -12.01
CA MET A 1 7.14 15.85 -11.85
C MET A 1 7.33 15.02 -10.59
N GLN A 2 6.27 14.59 -9.95
CA GLN A 2 6.31 13.61 -8.84
C GLN A 2 5.70 12.29 -9.33
N VAL A 3 6.35 11.18 -9.03
CA VAL A 3 5.88 9.83 -9.40
C VAL A 3 5.57 9.05 -8.13
N VAL A 4 4.30 8.82 -7.88
CA VAL A 4 3.81 8.06 -6.72
C VAL A 4 3.64 6.60 -7.12
N ILE A 5 4.34 5.73 -6.41
CA ILE A 5 4.25 4.27 -6.54
C ILE A 5 3.44 3.73 -5.34
N HIS A 6 2.23 3.26 -5.57
CA HIS A 6 1.48 2.50 -4.58
C HIS A 6 1.69 1.01 -4.82
N ALA A 7 2.44 0.37 -3.92
CA ALA A 7 2.93 -1.01 -4.09
C ALA A 7 2.18 -2.08 -3.25
N GLY A 8 1.06 -1.73 -2.66
CA GLY A 8 0.28 -2.63 -1.82
C GLY A 8 0.54 -2.39 -0.32
N ALA A 9 0.84 -3.38 0.53
CA ALA A 9 1.12 -4.79 0.24
C ALA A 9 -0.02 -5.51 -0.48
N ILE A 10 0.26 -6.72 -1.02
CA ILE A 10 -0.81 -7.55 -1.58
C ILE A 10 -1.85 -7.89 -0.51
N SER A 11 -3.08 -8.11 -0.93
CA SER A 11 -4.19 -8.43 -0.02
C SER A 11 -4.43 -7.37 1.08
N THR A 12 -4.19 -6.09 0.79
CA THR A 12 -4.49 -4.99 1.71
C THR A 12 -5.73 -4.22 1.28
N ASP A 13 -5.70 -3.57 0.12
CA ASP A 13 -6.79 -2.69 -0.33
C ASP A 13 -7.67 -3.27 -1.44
N GLU A 14 -7.32 -4.41 -2.02
CA GLU A 14 -8.05 -5.08 -3.11
C GLU A 14 -8.40 -4.13 -4.28
N GLY A 15 -7.52 -3.19 -4.57
CA GLY A 15 -7.69 -2.16 -5.59
C GLY A 15 -8.72 -1.08 -5.23
N ARG A 16 -9.14 -0.98 -3.96
CA ARG A 16 -10.07 0.06 -3.49
C ARG A 16 -9.45 1.45 -3.53
N ILE A 17 -8.14 1.57 -3.22
CA ILE A 17 -7.39 2.84 -3.33
C ILE A 17 -7.46 3.35 -4.76
N LEU A 18 -7.12 2.52 -5.75
CA LEU A 18 -7.21 2.89 -7.16
C LEU A 18 -8.64 3.30 -7.56
N LYS A 19 -9.65 2.54 -7.14
CA LYS A 19 -11.06 2.88 -7.42
C LYS A 19 -11.45 4.22 -6.83
N SER A 20 -10.97 4.53 -5.61
CA SER A 20 -11.23 5.82 -4.96
C SER A 20 -10.54 6.98 -5.70
N LEU A 21 -9.29 6.81 -6.11
CA LEU A 21 -8.57 7.79 -6.94
C LEU A 21 -9.30 8.04 -8.26
N LEU A 22 -9.70 6.98 -8.97
CA LEU A 22 -10.44 7.08 -10.24
C LEU A 22 -11.82 7.74 -10.06
N ALA A 23 -12.52 7.51 -8.95
CA ALA A 23 -13.78 8.17 -8.65
C ALA A 23 -13.63 9.70 -8.48
N ASN A 24 -12.41 10.15 -8.13
CA ASN A 24 -12.06 11.56 -7.97
C ASN A 24 -11.27 12.12 -9.18
N LYS A 25 -11.05 11.34 -10.25
CA LYS A 25 -10.18 11.69 -11.38
C LYS A 25 -10.46 13.08 -11.94
N GLY A 26 -11.72 13.47 -12.11
CA GLY A 26 -12.07 14.78 -12.68
C GLY A 26 -11.55 15.97 -11.84
N ALA A 27 -11.61 15.86 -10.51
CA ALA A 27 -11.05 16.87 -9.62
C ALA A 27 -9.53 16.83 -9.55
N LEU A 28 -8.94 15.62 -9.60
CA LEU A 28 -7.50 15.40 -9.57
C LEU A 28 -6.80 15.98 -10.80
N VAL A 29 -7.34 15.77 -12.00
CA VAL A 29 -6.80 16.34 -13.25
C VAL A 29 -6.77 17.87 -13.21
N GLN A 30 -7.79 18.52 -12.62
CA GLN A 30 -7.80 19.97 -12.46
C GLN A 30 -6.70 20.49 -11.51
N GLN A 31 -6.11 19.62 -10.72
CA GLN A 31 -5.00 19.92 -9.80
C GLN A 31 -3.66 19.38 -10.31
N GLY A 32 -3.57 19.01 -11.60
CA GLY A 32 -2.34 18.51 -12.20
C GLY A 32 -1.97 17.08 -11.78
N VAL A 33 -2.94 16.28 -11.29
CA VAL A 33 -2.70 14.91 -10.84
C VAL A 33 -3.27 13.91 -11.85
N ALA A 34 -2.41 13.11 -12.44
CA ALA A 34 -2.79 12.01 -13.33
C ALA A 34 -2.91 10.69 -12.56
N VAL A 35 -3.98 9.95 -12.84
CA VAL A 35 -4.21 8.60 -12.32
C VAL A 35 -4.48 7.67 -13.52
N PRO A 36 -3.44 7.12 -14.15
CA PRO A 36 -3.61 6.20 -15.27
C PRO A 36 -4.20 4.87 -14.82
N GLY A 37 -5.02 4.28 -15.68
CA GLY A 37 -5.50 2.91 -15.45
C GLY A 37 -4.35 1.90 -15.54
N PRO A 38 -4.33 0.84 -14.70
CA PRO A 38 -3.21 -0.11 -14.66
C PRO A 38 -2.93 -0.79 -16.00
N GLY A 39 -3.93 -0.97 -16.85
CA GLY A 39 -3.76 -1.53 -18.20
C GLY A 39 -2.81 -0.74 -19.09
N LYS A 40 -2.61 0.56 -18.84
CA LYS A 40 -1.73 1.41 -19.62
C LYS A 40 -0.25 1.18 -19.29
N PHE A 41 0.09 0.90 -18.04
CA PHE A 41 1.47 0.87 -17.58
C PHE A 41 1.95 -0.49 -17.03
N LYS A 42 1.07 -1.32 -16.48
CA LYS A 42 1.45 -2.61 -15.85
C LYS A 42 2.34 -3.49 -16.73
N PRO A 43 2.03 -3.75 -18.02
CA PRO A 43 2.86 -4.62 -18.84
C PRO A 43 4.26 -4.05 -19.06
N LEU A 44 4.36 -2.73 -19.28
CA LEU A 44 5.63 -2.04 -19.53
C LEU A 44 6.51 -2.01 -18.27
N PHE A 45 5.93 -1.69 -17.11
CA PHE A 45 6.67 -1.76 -15.84
C PHE A 45 7.09 -3.18 -15.51
N LYS A 46 6.22 -4.17 -15.78
CA LYS A 46 6.58 -5.57 -15.59
C LYS A 46 7.80 -5.94 -16.44
N GLU A 47 7.81 -5.60 -17.73
CA GLU A 47 8.94 -5.88 -18.62
C GLU A 47 10.22 -5.17 -18.14
N ALA A 48 10.12 -3.89 -17.80
CA ALA A 48 11.26 -3.11 -17.31
C ALA A 48 11.84 -3.70 -16.00
N LEU A 49 11.00 -3.96 -15.01
CA LEU A 49 11.41 -4.48 -13.70
C LEU A 49 11.89 -5.95 -13.76
N ASP A 50 11.29 -6.79 -14.60
CA ASP A 50 11.74 -8.18 -14.74
C ASP A 50 13.06 -8.30 -15.52
N SER A 51 13.45 -7.26 -16.26
CA SER A 51 14.71 -7.21 -17.01
C SER A 51 15.79 -6.33 -16.34
N MET A 52 15.54 -5.78 -15.15
CA MET A 52 16.43 -4.81 -14.50
C MET A 52 17.88 -5.30 -14.30
N ASP A 53 18.09 -6.58 -14.03
CA ASP A 53 19.43 -7.16 -13.85
C ASP A 53 20.27 -7.15 -15.15
N SER A 54 19.61 -7.17 -16.31
CA SER A 54 20.26 -7.24 -17.62
C SER A 54 20.14 -5.96 -18.43
N LYS A 55 19.17 -5.12 -18.09
CA LYS A 55 18.87 -3.86 -18.79
C LYS A 55 18.73 -2.75 -17.76
N PRO A 56 19.76 -1.94 -17.55
CA PRO A 56 19.67 -0.77 -16.68
C PRO A 56 18.61 0.23 -17.20
N PRO A 57 18.13 1.14 -16.37
CA PRO A 57 17.25 2.21 -16.79
C PRO A 57 17.85 2.99 -17.95
N SER A 58 17.02 3.35 -18.93
CA SER A 58 17.46 4.11 -20.08
C SER A 58 16.48 5.24 -20.43
N PRO A 59 16.96 6.33 -21.08
CA PRO A 59 16.07 7.40 -21.54
C PRO A 59 14.92 6.91 -22.41
N SER A 60 15.17 5.93 -23.28
CA SER A 60 14.15 5.36 -24.17
C SER A 60 13.10 4.55 -23.38
N THR A 61 13.50 3.81 -22.35
CA THR A 61 12.56 3.11 -21.45
C THR A 61 11.69 4.11 -20.72
N ARG A 62 12.29 5.20 -20.21
CA ARG A 62 11.57 6.29 -19.57
C ARG A 62 10.56 6.95 -20.49
N GLU A 63 10.96 7.35 -21.69
CA GLU A 63 10.07 7.99 -22.68
C GLU A 63 8.86 7.12 -23.00
N ILE A 64 9.05 5.81 -23.23
CA ILE A 64 7.96 4.86 -23.48
C ILE A 64 7.00 4.79 -22.28
N LEU A 65 7.52 4.75 -21.06
CA LEU A 65 6.70 4.68 -19.86
C LEU A 65 5.94 5.99 -19.63
N GLU A 66 6.61 7.14 -19.74
CA GLU A 66 5.99 8.46 -19.57
C GLU A 66 4.87 8.68 -20.62
N ASP A 67 5.10 8.32 -21.88
CA ASP A 67 4.10 8.42 -22.93
C ASP A 67 2.87 7.54 -22.64
N ALA A 68 3.10 6.30 -22.22
CA ALA A 68 2.02 5.37 -21.85
C ALA A 68 1.23 5.83 -20.60
N ILE A 69 1.91 6.42 -19.62
CA ILE A 69 1.33 6.92 -18.38
C ILE A 69 0.50 8.18 -18.62
N LEU A 70 1.08 9.16 -19.32
CA LEU A 70 0.49 10.47 -19.50
C LEU A 70 -0.50 10.51 -20.67
N ASP A 71 -0.30 9.69 -21.72
CA ASP A 71 -1.19 9.62 -22.89
C ASP A 71 -1.47 11.01 -23.49
N GLY A 72 -0.43 11.85 -23.56
CA GLY A 72 -0.52 13.23 -24.02
C GLY A 72 -1.06 14.25 -23.01
N GLU A 73 -1.42 13.84 -21.78
CA GLU A 73 -1.79 14.73 -20.68
C GLU A 73 -0.53 15.35 -20.06
N VAL A 74 -0.65 16.57 -19.51
CA VAL A 74 0.40 17.19 -18.69
C VAL A 74 0.02 17.03 -17.23
N ALA A 75 0.95 16.53 -16.42
CA ALA A 75 0.71 16.37 -14.99
C ALA A 75 1.97 16.73 -14.16
N ASP A 76 1.74 17.36 -13.02
CA ASP A 76 2.78 17.64 -12.03
C ASP A 76 3.03 16.44 -11.12
N ARG A 77 2.01 15.60 -10.95
CA ARG A 77 2.02 14.39 -10.11
C ARG A 77 1.29 13.24 -10.83
N VAL A 78 1.89 12.07 -10.79
CA VAL A 78 1.33 10.83 -11.37
C VAL A 78 1.20 9.79 -10.27
N VAL A 79 0.03 9.15 -10.14
CA VAL A 79 -0.20 8.09 -9.15
C VAL A 79 -0.36 6.75 -9.85
N LEU A 80 0.62 5.87 -9.66
CA LEU A 80 0.66 4.52 -10.22
C LEU A 80 0.33 3.51 -9.11
N SER A 81 -0.86 2.92 -9.17
CA SER A 81 -1.28 1.93 -8.18
C SER A 81 -1.26 0.52 -8.76
N ASN A 82 -0.40 -0.32 -8.20
CA ASN A 82 -0.29 -1.73 -8.57
C ASN A 82 0.38 -2.52 -7.44
N GLU A 83 -0.34 -3.42 -6.80
CA GLU A 83 0.16 -4.29 -5.72
C GLU A 83 1.30 -5.24 -6.15
N HIS A 84 1.59 -5.34 -7.45
CA HIS A 84 2.65 -6.18 -8.00
C HIS A 84 3.93 -5.41 -8.38
N PHE A 85 4.10 -4.16 -7.95
CA PHE A 85 5.36 -3.44 -8.19
C PHE A 85 6.57 -4.20 -7.62
N PHE A 86 6.42 -4.81 -6.45
CA PHE A 86 7.50 -5.57 -5.81
C PHE A 86 7.53 -7.05 -6.21
N GLY A 87 6.70 -7.46 -7.14
CA GLY A 87 6.69 -8.82 -7.68
C GLY A 87 5.33 -9.49 -7.66
N ALA A 88 5.29 -10.72 -8.11
CA ALA A 88 4.11 -11.54 -8.06
C ALA A 88 3.86 -12.03 -6.62
N GLN A 89 2.66 -12.51 -6.34
CA GLN A 89 2.25 -12.99 -5.01
C GLN A 89 3.19 -14.04 -4.41
N TRP A 90 3.72 -14.96 -5.24
CA TRP A 90 4.68 -15.98 -4.80
C TRP A 90 6.05 -15.43 -4.37
N SER A 91 6.37 -14.17 -4.72
CA SER A 91 7.62 -13.51 -4.34
C SER A 91 7.44 -12.52 -3.17
N ALA A 92 6.24 -12.44 -2.60
CA ALA A 92 5.99 -11.57 -1.45
C ALA A 92 6.65 -12.07 -0.16
N ILE A 93 6.87 -13.39 -0.06
CA ILE A 93 7.63 -14.03 1.01
C ILE A 93 8.64 -14.93 0.34
N ARG A 94 9.91 -14.56 0.39
CA ARG A 94 10.97 -15.31 -0.26
C ARG A 94 12.32 -14.94 0.33
N ASP A 95 13.27 -15.86 0.29
CA ASP A 95 14.67 -15.66 0.69
C ASP A 95 14.81 -15.12 2.13
N GLY A 96 13.90 -15.50 3.04
CA GLY A 96 13.89 -15.07 4.44
C GLY A 96 13.35 -13.66 4.67
N GLN A 97 12.66 -13.05 3.70
CA GLN A 97 12.27 -11.64 3.74
C GLN A 97 10.88 -11.39 3.14
N PHE A 98 10.23 -10.32 3.59
CA PHE A 98 9.11 -9.73 2.86
C PHE A 98 9.63 -8.92 1.67
N TYR A 99 9.11 -9.19 0.48
CA TYR A 99 9.41 -8.45 -0.74
C TYR A 99 10.91 -8.20 -0.99
N PRO A 100 11.74 -9.23 -1.15
CA PRO A 100 13.19 -9.06 -1.34
C PRO A 100 13.58 -8.23 -2.56
N LEU A 101 12.65 -8.01 -3.49
CA LEU A 101 12.84 -7.15 -4.66
C LEU A 101 12.40 -5.70 -4.42
N ALA A 102 11.90 -5.32 -3.24
CA ALA A 102 11.41 -3.97 -2.99
C ALA A 102 12.51 -2.92 -3.11
N GLY A 103 13.62 -3.09 -2.41
CA GLY A 103 14.78 -2.20 -2.48
C GLY A 103 15.36 -2.08 -3.91
N PRO A 104 15.76 -3.21 -4.55
CA PRO A 104 16.27 -3.18 -5.93
C PRO A 104 15.31 -2.53 -6.94
N ARG A 105 14.01 -2.79 -6.83
CA ARG A 105 13.02 -2.21 -7.75
C ARG A 105 12.80 -0.73 -7.49
N MET A 106 12.81 -0.29 -6.23
CA MET A 106 12.74 1.14 -5.92
C MET A 106 13.98 1.89 -6.39
N ALA A 107 15.17 1.32 -6.25
CA ALA A 107 16.42 1.88 -6.80
C ALA A 107 16.34 2.01 -8.34
N TYR A 108 15.85 0.97 -9.02
CA TYR A 108 15.64 1.02 -10.47
C TYR A 108 14.66 2.12 -10.88
N LEU A 109 13.56 2.29 -10.15
CA LEU A 109 12.56 3.32 -10.44
C LEU A 109 13.07 4.73 -10.14
N ASP A 110 13.87 4.91 -9.08
CA ASP A 110 14.51 6.18 -8.75
C ASP A 110 15.49 6.62 -9.86
N GLU A 111 16.30 5.69 -10.35
CA GLU A 111 17.19 5.94 -11.49
C GLU A 111 16.42 6.18 -12.79
N LEU A 112 15.36 5.42 -13.06
CA LEU A 112 14.53 5.57 -14.25
C LEU A 112 13.86 6.95 -14.33
N PHE A 113 13.40 7.47 -13.20
CA PHE A 113 12.75 8.78 -13.09
C PHE A 113 13.67 9.85 -12.48
N LEU A 114 14.94 9.86 -12.86
CA LEU A 114 16.01 10.68 -12.27
C LEU A 114 15.68 12.17 -12.10
N ASP A 115 14.85 12.75 -12.99
CA ASP A 115 14.43 14.16 -12.92
C ASP A 115 13.07 14.36 -12.20
N ALA A 116 12.56 13.31 -11.57
CA ALA A 116 11.32 13.33 -10.83
C ALA A 116 11.54 12.94 -9.36
N GLN A 117 10.66 13.38 -8.48
CA GLN A 117 10.63 12.87 -7.12
C GLN A 117 9.80 11.60 -7.08
N VAL A 118 10.43 10.46 -6.80
CA VAL A 118 9.74 9.17 -6.59
C VAL A 118 9.28 9.08 -5.15
N GLU A 119 8.03 8.67 -4.95
CA GLU A 119 7.42 8.47 -3.65
C GLU A 119 6.78 7.09 -3.57
N LEU A 120 7.13 6.30 -2.56
CA LEU A 120 6.51 5.01 -2.26
C LEU A 120 5.38 5.19 -1.26
N PHE A 121 4.23 4.60 -1.54
CA PHE A 121 3.09 4.47 -0.63
C PHE A 121 2.77 3.00 -0.41
N MET A 122 2.72 2.55 0.85
CA MET A 122 2.46 1.14 1.16
C MET A 122 1.80 0.95 2.52
N GLY A 123 0.74 0.15 2.56
CA GLY A 123 0.16 -0.37 3.80
C GLY A 123 0.92 -1.60 4.28
N LEU A 124 1.41 -1.54 5.51
CA LEU A 124 2.04 -2.68 6.17
C LEU A 124 0.95 -3.46 6.90
N ARG A 125 0.85 -4.76 6.66
CA ARG A 125 -0.17 -5.62 7.27
C ARG A 125 0.45 -6.49 8.35
N ASN A 126 -0.28 -6.72 9.44
CA ASN A 126 0.18 -7.60 10.51
C ASN A 126 0.60 -8.97 9.96
N PRO A 127 1.86 -9.41 10.16
CA PRO A 127 2.35 -10.70 9.69
C PRO A 127 1.50 -11.89 10.15
N ALA A 128 0.84 -11.77 11.31
CA ALA A 128 -0.09 -12.78 11.80
C ALA A 128 -1.26 -13.07 10.84
N SER A 129 -1.68 -12.10 10.03
CA SER A 129 -2.68 -12.27 8.99
C SER A 129 -2.08 -12.28 7.57
N PHE A 130 -1.00 -11.54 7.35
CA PHE A 130 -0.36 -11.44 6.05
C PHE A 130 0.25 -12.77 5.58
N ILE A 131 1.05 -13.41 6.45
CA ILE A 131 1.75 -14.67 6.12
C ILE A 131 0.77 -15.78 5.71
N PRO A 132 -0.24 -16.15 6.54
CA PRO A 132 -1.16 -17.20 6.15
C PRO A 132 -1.98 -16.84 4.90
N ASN A 133 -2.38 -15.58 4.75
CA ASN A 133 -3.11 -15.10 3.58
C ASN A 133 -2.30 -15.29 2.29
N VAL A 134 -1.03 -14.90 2.29
CA VAL A 134 -0.12 -15.13 1.17
C VAL A 134 0.02 -16.62 0.91
N LEU A 135 0.37 -17.42 1.93
CA LEU A 135 0.65 -18.85 1.77
C LEU A 135 -0.60 -19.63 1.29
N MET A 136 -1.79 -19.30 1.79
CA MET A 136 -3.03 -19.93 1.36
C MET A 136 -3.39 -19.62 -0.09
N SER A 137 -2.99 -18.47 -0.60
CA SER A 137 -3.22 -18.07 -2.00
C SER A 137 -2.27 -18.72 -3.00
N LEU A 138 -1.15 -19.30 -2.53
CA LEU A 138 -0.17 -19.96 -3.38
C LEU A 138 -0.61 -21.37 -3.78
N SER A 139 -0.10 -21.83 -4.93
CA SER A 139 -0.20 -23.26 -5.28
C SER A 139 0.51 -24.12 -4.22
N PRO A 140 0.10 -25.37 -4.01
CA PRO A 140 0.71 -26.26 -3.01
C PRO A 140 2.25 -26.32 -3.14
N LYS A 141 2.76 -26.39 -4.37
CA LYS A 141 4.20 -26.43 -4.64
C LYS A 141 4.89 -25.15 -4.19
N HIS A 142 4.39 -23.97 -4.58
CA HIS A 142 5.01 -22.69 -4.19
C HIS A 142 4.95 -22.48 -2.67
N ARG A 143 3.85 -22.93 -2.02
CA ARG A 143 3.73 -22.88 -0.56
C ARG A 143 4.80 -23.72 0.11
N GLU A 144 5.01 -24.94 -0.37
CA GLU A 144 6.05 -25.85 0.13
C GLU A 144 7.45 -25.26 -0.08
N ASP A 145 7.72 -24.70 -1.26
CA ASP A 145 8.99 -24.01 -1.55
C ASP A 145 9.25 -22.88 -0.55
N VAL A 146 8.25 -22.00 -0.29
CA VAL A 146 8.39 -20.91 0.70
C VAL A 146 8.65 -21.46 2.08
N MET A 147 7.86 -22.44 2.54
CA MET A 147 8.00 -23.01 3.91
C MET A 147 9.32 -23.74 4.12
N ASN A 148 9.90 -24.32 3.08
CA ASN A 148 11.19 -25.02 3.17
C ASN A 148 12.40 -24.06 3.08
N LEU A 149 12.27 -22.93 2.40
CA LEU A 149 13.37 -22.02 2.11
C LEU A 149 13.37 -20.76 3.00
N THR A 150 12.27 -20.53 3.76
CA THR A 150 12.10 -19.32 4.56
C THR A 150 11.73 -19.71 5.99
N ASP A 151 12.53 -19.29 6.95
CA ASP A 151 12.10 -19.31 8.35
C ASP A 151 11.17 -18.12 8.60
N ILE A 152 9.88 -18.40 8.61
CA ILE A 152 8.85 -17.37 8.73
C ILE A 152 8.90 -16.63 10.07
N CYS A 153 9.55 -17.19 11.10
CA CYS A 153 9.68 -16.56 12.42
C CYS A 153 10.57 -15.31 12.42
N PHE A 154 11.42 -15.16 11.40
CA PHE A 154 12.32 -14.00 11.27
C PHE A 154 11.85 -12.96 10.24
N LEU A 155 10.67 -13.13 9.67
CA LEU A 155 10.11 -12.17 8.73
C LEU A 155 9.75 -10.86 9.43
N SER A 156 10.24 -9.75 8.89
CA SER A 156 10.09 -8.40 9.43
C SER A 156 9.84 -7.39 8.33
N TRP A 157 8.91 -6.46 8.56
CA TRP A 157 8.71 -5.31 7.68
C TRP A 157 9.87 -4.32 7.77
N LEU A 158 10.53 -4.24 8.94
CA LEU A 158 11.67 -3.36 9.13
C LEU A 158 12.78 -3.68 8.15
N THR A 159 13.13 -4.97 7.97
CA THR A 159 14.17 -5.39 7.01
C THR A 159 13.87 -4.93 5.58
N MET A 160 12.62 -5.07 5.12
CA MET A 160 12.22 -4.57 3.79
C MET A 160 12.36 -3.04 3.68
N VAL A 161 11.97 -2.32 4.72
CA VAL A 161 12.05 -0.85 4.74
C VAL A 161 13.51 -0.37 4.75
N GLU A 162 14.37 -1.01 5.55
CA GLU A 162 15.81 -0.72 5.60
C GLU A 162 16.48 -0.95 4.24
N ASP A 163 16.15 -2.06 3.56
CA ASP A 163 16.64 -2.32 2.19
C ASP A 163 16.26 -1.20 1.20
N ILE A 164 15.03 -0.67 1.30
CA ILE A 164 14.61 0.45 0.44
C ILE A 164 15.40 1.71 0.80
N VAL A 165 15.57 2.01 2.10
CA VAL A 165 16.34 3.19 2.56
C VAL A 165 17.79 3.12 2.05
N ASP A 166 18.40 1.95 2.14
CA ASP A 166 19.79 1.74 1.76
C ASP A 166 20.00 1.79 0.23
N LEU A 167 19.12 1.16 -0.53
CA LEU A 167 19.27 1.05 -1.99
C LEU A 167 18.67 2.19 -2.78
N ALA A 168 17.67 2.88 -2.24
CA ALA A 168 16.95 3.98 -2.88
C ALA A 168 16.78 5.20 -1.94
N PRO A 169 17.88 5.80 -1.46
CA PRO A 169 17.84 6.84 -0.42
C PRO A 169 17.11 8.13 -0.82
N ASN A 170 16.89 8.38 -2.12
CA ASN A 170 16.16 9.56 -2.59
C ASN A 170 14.64 9.34 -2.63
N VAL A 171 14.19 8.09 -2.52
CA VAL A 171 12.76 7.75 -2.51
C VAL A 171 12.14 8.17 -1.19
N ARG A 172 11.09 8.96 -1.26
CA ARG A 172 10.28 9.29 -0.08
C ARG A 172 9.31 8.15 0.20
N MET A 173 9.20 7.75 1.45
CA MET A 173 8.26 6.70 1.84
C MET A 173 7.12 7.27 2.69
N THR A 174 5.90 6.89 2.35
CA THR A 174 4.70 7.10 3.17
C THR A 174 4.09 5.74 3.46
N LEU A 175 4.13 5.34 4.71
CA LEU A 175 3.68 4.02 5.18
C LEU A 175 2.52 4.17 6.16
N TRP A 176 1.77 3.11 6.37
CA TRP A 176 0.73 3.05 7.39
C TRP A 176 0.46 1.61 7.83
N CYS A 177 -0.13 1.47 9.00
CA CYS A 177 -0.68 0.22 9.48
C CYS A 177 -1.93 -0.12 8.66
N ASN A 178 -1.95 -1.27 8.00
CA ASN A 178 -3.09 -1.65 7.14
C ASN A 178 -4.39 -1.74 7.94
N GLU A 179 -4.31 -2.15 9.18
CA GLU A 179 -5.45 -2.28 10.09
C GLU A 179 -6.11 -0.91 10.38
N ASP A 180 -5.35 0.18 10.26
CA ASP A 180 -5.86 1.55 10.41
C ASP A 180 -6.49 2.12 9.12
N THR A 181 -6.31 1.45 7.98
CA THR A 181 -6.75 1.93 6.66
C THR A 181 -8.19 2.45 6.65
N PRO A 182 -9.20 1.80 7.28
CA PRO A 182 -10.57 2.30 7.27
C PRO A 182 -10.73 3.67 7.93
N LEU A 183 -9.91 3.98 8.94
CA LEU A 183 -9.98 5.22 9.72
C LEU A 183 -9.24 6.37 9.03
N ILE A 184 -8.17 6.07 8.28
CA ILE A 184 -7.31 7.06 7.62
C ILE A 184 -7.50 7.10 6.10
N TRP A 185 -8.56 6.48 5.58
CA TRP A 185 -8.80 6.33 4.14
C TRP A 185 -8.68 7.64 3.35
N GLY A 186 -9.39 8.68 3.78
CA GLY A 186 -9.32 9.99 3.14
C GLY A 186 -7.91 10.59 3.19
N GLY A 187 -7.22 10.41 4.31
CA GLY A 187 -5.83 10.85 4.50
C GLY A 187 -4.86 10.18 3.52
N ILE A 188 -5.00 8.85 3.31
CA ILE A 188 -4.20 8.11 2.32
C ILE A 188 -4.42 8.66 0.91
N ILE A 189 -5.68 8.82 0.49
CA ILE A 189 -6.01 9.31 -0.86
C ILE A 189 -5.48 10.73 -1.08
N ARG A 190 -5.66 11.64 -0.10
CA ARG A 190 -5.12 13.01 -0.18
C ARG A 190 -3.60 13.02 -0.23
N ALA A 191 -2.94 12.23 0.61
CA ALA A 191 -1.48 12.16 0.62
C ALA A 191 -0.93 11.63 -0.72
N MET A 192 -1.52 10.56 -1.28
CA MET A 192 -1.13 10.02 -2.58
C MET A 192 -1.35 11.02 -3.70
N ALA A 193 -2.45 11.74 -3.67
CA ALA A 193 -2.78 12.74 -4.68
C ALA A 193 -2.11 14.11 -4.45
N GLY A 194 -1.38 14.30 -3.34
CA GLY A 194 -0.74 15.58 -3.01
C GLY A 194 -1.75 16.70 -2.70
N LEU A 195 -2.93 16.35 -2.21
CA LEU A 195 -3.99 17.30 -1.89
C LEU A 195 -3.83 17.91 -0.49
N ALA A 196 -4.45 19.05 -0.27
CA ALA A 196 -4.59 19.63 1.07
C ALA A 196 -5.35 18.67 2.02
N PRO A 197 -5.06 18.71 3.34
CA PRO A 197 -5.69 17.80 4.31
C PRO A 197 -7.22 17.86 4.35
N ASP A 198 -7.80 19.00 4.00
CA ASP A 198 -9.24 19.30 3.99
C ASP A 198 -9.87 19.24 2.59
N ALA A 199 -9.10 18.91 1.56
CA ALA A 199 -9.63 18.82 0.19
C ALA A 199 -10.79 17.81 0.13
N PRO A 200 -11.92 18.17 -0.48
CA PRO A 200 -13.09 17.30 -0.54
C PRO A 200 -12.83 16.08 -1.39
N LEU A 201 -13.24 14.92 -0.93
CA LEU A 201 -13.16 13.65 -1.63
C LEU A 201 -14.52 13.01 -1.79
N ARG A 202 -14.79 12.48 -2.97
CA ARG A 202 -15.97 11.62 -3.18
C ARG A 202 -15.76 10.30 -2.47
N ASN A 203 -16.79 9.84 -1.77
CA ASN A 203 -16.81 8.55 -1.10
C ASN A 203 -15.70 8.37 -0.03
N GLU A 204 -15.29 9.47 0.61
CA GLU A 204 -14.23 9.49 1.62
C GLU A 204 -14.40 8.43 2.71
N PHE A 205 -15.62 8.24 3.18
CA PHE A 205 -15.93 7.29 4.25
C PHE A 205 -16.53 5.96 3.76
N ALA A 206 -16.52 5.71 2.44
CA ALA A 206 -17.21 4.54 1.88
C ALA A 206 -16.57 3.22 2.36
N PHE A 207 -15.25 3.19 2.53
CA PHE A 207 -14.57 2.00 3.02
C PHE A 207 -14.94 1.73 4.49
N LEU A 208 -14.82 2.71 5.37
CA LEU A 208 -15.27 2.59 6.75
C LEU A 208 -16.74 2.17 6.83
N ALA A 209 -17.63 2.83 6.09
CA ALA A 209 -19.05 2.51 6.04
C ALA A 209 -19.31 1.06 5.62
N SER A 210 -18.50 0.49 4.72
CA SER A 210 -18.68 -0.89 4.25
C SER A 210 -18.43 -1.94 5.35
N LEU A 211 -17.67 -1.59 6.36
CA LEU A 211 -17.31 -2.46 7.49
C LEU A 211 -18.29 -2.36 8.66
N LEU A 212 -19.15 -1.35 8.67
CA LEU A 212 -20.05 -1.06 9.78
C LEU A 212 -21.40 -1.75 9.65
N SER A 213 -22.02 -2.01 10.80
CA SER A 213 -23.43 -2.35 10.92
C SER A 213 -24.34 -1.20 10.47
N GLU A 214 -25.62 -1.45 10.23
CA GLU A 214 -26.57 -0.41 9.83
C GLU A 214 -26.68 0.73 10.86
N THR A 215 -26.52 0.42 12.15
CA THR A 215 -26.47 1.45 13.20
C THR A 215 -25.21 2.29 13.09
N GLY A 216 -24.04 1.67 12.90
CA GLY A 216 -22.77 2.37 12.69
C GLY A 216 -22.78 3.25 11.44
N LYS A 217 -23.35 2.78 10.33
CA LYS A 217 -23.51 3.56 9.09
C LYS A 217 -24.36 4.81 9.31
N ARG A 218 -25.44 4.69 10.10
CA ARG A 218 -26.29 5.84 10.43
C ARG A 218 -25.54 6.87 11.26
N MET A 219 -24.82 6.42 12.30
CA MET A 219 -23.99 7.30 13.14
C MET A 219 -22.90 7.99 12.33
N LEU A 220 -22.21 7.26 11.46
CA LEU A 220 -21.20 7.82 10.56
C LEU A 220 -21.80 8.87 9.63
N LYS A 221 -23.00 8.62 9.09
CA LYS A 221 -23.69 9.58 8.24
C LYS A 221 -24.08 10.86 9.02
N GLU A 222 -24.60 10.73 10.22
CA GLU A 222 -24.92 11.87 11.08
C GLU A 222 -23.67 12.72 11.39
N LEU A 223 -22.55 12.05 11.71
CA LEU A 223 -21.27 12.71 11.94
C LEU A 223 -20.76 13.45 10.69
N THR A 224 -20.83 12.82 9.52
CA THR A 224 -20.28 13.38 8.26
C THR A 224 -21.17 14.44 7.60
N THR A 225 -22.43 14.55 8.00
CA THR A 225 -23.37 15.60 7.53
C THR A 225 -23.45 16.79 8.50
N GLY A 226 -22.82 16.69 9.67
CA GLY A 226 -22.74 17.78 10.63
C GLY A 226 -21.81 18.90 10.16
N GLU A 227 -21.96 20.09 10.74
CA GLU A 227 -21.10 21.26 10.44
C GLU A 227 -19.75 21.22 11.18
N ALA A 228 -19.60 20.34 12.18
CA ALA A 228 -18.39 20.24 12.99
C ALA A 228 -17.30 19.47 12.25
N ALA A 229 -16.03 19.85 12.47
CA ALA A 229 -14.89 19.08 11.98
C ALA A 229 -14.89 17.66 12.60
N ILE A 230 -14.77 16.65 11.77
CA ILE A 230 -14.73 15.25 12.18
C ILE A 230 -13.39 14.98 12.86
N GLN A 231 -13.44 14.41 14.07
CA GLN A 231 -12.24 14.01 14.79
C GLN A 231 -11.99 12.51 14.59
N SER A 232 -10.72 12.13 14.44
CA SER A 232 -10.31 10.72 14.28
C SER A 232 -10.84 9.83 15.41
N GLN A 233 -10.89 10.34 16.64
CA GLN A 233 -11.40 9.61 17.79
C GLN A 233 -12.87 9.22 17.61
N GLN A 234 -13.72 10.07 17.03
CA GLN A 234 -15.13 9.78 16.77
C GLN A 234 -15.30 8.65 15.76
N LEU A 235 -14.46 8.64 14.72
CA LEU A 235 -14.45 7.55 13.74
C LEU A 235 -13.98 6.23 14.38
N ALA A 236 -12.95 6.28 15.20
CA ALA A 236 -12.44 5.12 15.94
C ALA A 236 -13.48 4.54 16.91
N GLU A 237 -14.22 5.37 17.64
CA GLU A 237 -15.31 4.95 18.54
C GLU A 237 -16.46 4.27 17.79
N ILE A 238 -16.87 4.85 16.63
CA ILE A 238 -17.89 4.24 15.77
C ILE A 238 -17.39 2.89 15.25
N PHE A 239 -16.16 2.80 14.78
CA PHE A 239 -15.58 1.58 14.25
C PHE A 239 -15.48 0.51 15.35
N ALA A 240 -14.89 0.83 16.50
CA ALA A 240 -14.71 -0.11 17.61
C ALA A 240 -16.05 -0.69 18.13
N THR A 241 -17.13 0.13 18.08
CA THR A 241 -18.43 -0.28 18.63
C THR A 241 -19.32 -0.96 17.61
N HIS A 242 -19.20 -0.60 16.32
CA HIS A 242 -20.17 -0.96 15.27
C HIS A 242 -19.58 -1.67 14.07
N ALA A 243 -18.28 -2.01 14.07
CA ALA A 243 -17.72 -2.88 13.04
C ALA A 243 -18.40 -4.26 13.09
N GLU A 244 -18.73 -4.81 11.94
CA GLU A 244 -19.25 -6.18 11.84
C GLU A 244 -18.08 -7.16 11.89
N PRO A 245 -18.01 -8.08 12.88
CA PRO A 245 -16.89 -9.00 13.03
C PRO A 245 -16.56 -9.76 11.76
N ASP A 246 -17.56 -10.28 11.07
CA ASP A 246 -17.41 -11.04 9.83
C ASP A 246 -16.78 -10.26 8.67
N LYS A 247 -16.72 -8.93 8.78
CA LYS A 247 -16.12 -8.05 7.77
C LYS A 247 -14.72 -7.57 8.14
N VAL A 248 -14.33 -7.73 9.40
CA VAL A 248 -13.08 -7.21 9.95
C VAL A 248 -12.16 -8.34 10.40
N GLN A 249 -12.74 -9.42 10.92
CA GLN A 249 -12.00 -10.59 11.37
C GLN A 249 -11.80 -11.55 10.20
N GLU A 250 -10.57 -12.01 10.03
CA GLU A 250 -10.24 -13.04 9.06
C GLU A 250 -10.14 -14.38 9.78
N GLU A 251 -10.92 -15.36 9.33
CA GLU A 251 -10.72 -16.75 9.72
C GLU A 251 -9.51 -17.31 8.96
N LEU A 252 -8.40 -17.50 9.65
CA LEU A 252 -7.16 -18.01 9.09
C LEU A 252 -7.02 -19.49 9.46
N ASP A 253 -7.59 -20.37 8.64
CA ASP A 253 -7.41 -21.83 8.79
C ASP A 253 -6.08 -22.28 8.16
N PHE A 254 -4.98 -21.91 8.84
CA PHE A 254 -3.64 -22.30 8.43
C PHE A 254 -3.02 -23.26 9.45
N PRO A 255 -2.51 -24.44 9.03
CA PRO A 255 -1.95 -25.44 9.94
C PRO A 255 -0.87 -24.89 10.86
N GLY A 256 -1.05 -25.08 12.18
CA GLY A 256 -0.12 -24.58 13.18
C GLY A 256 -0.31 -23.12 13.59
N TRP A 257 -1.24 -22.39 12.98
CA TRP A 257 -1.54 -20.98 13.28
C TRP A 257 -2.52 -20.87 14.44
N ASN A 258 -2.00 -20.80 15.66
CA ASN A 258 -2.78 -20.69 16.89
C ASN A 258 -2.63 -19.29 17.53
N GLU A 259 -3.33 -19.05 18.63
CA GLU A 259 -3.34 -17.75 19.32
C GLU A 259 -1.94 -17.30 19.77
N ASP A 260 -1.07 -18.24 20.20
CA ASP A 260 0.30 -17.90 20.62
C ASP A 260 1.14 -17.42 19.44
N VAL A 261 1.01 -18.05 18.28
CA VAL A 261 1.67 -17.64 17.04
C VAL A 261 1.17 -16.26 16.60
N VAL A 262 -0.15 -16.05 16.60
CA VAL A 262 -0.75 -14.75 16.26
C VAL A 262 -0.24 -13.65 17.18
N LYS A 263 -0.18 -13.92 18.50
CA LYS A 263 0.33 -12.97 19.48
C LYS A 263 1.81 -12.65 19.27
N ALA A 264 2.62 -13.68 18.99
CA ALA A 264 4.05 -13.50 18.75
C ALA A 264 4.30 -12.61 17.52
N PHE A 265 3.68 -12.90 16.38
CA PHE A 265 3.80 -12.06 15.17
C PHE A 265 3.26 -10.65 15.38
N THR A 266 2.15 -10.50 16.09
CA THR A 266 1.61 -9.17 16.40
C THR A 266 2.57 -8.35 17.26
N THR A 267 3.28 -8.99 18.19
CA THR A 267 4.29 -8.33 19.03
C THR A 267 5.48 -7.87 18.18
N ILE A 268 6.00 -8.73 17.30
CA ILE A 268 7.09 -8.38 16.37
C ILE A 268 6.63 -7.23 15.46
N TYR A 269 5.42 -7.30 14.91
CA TYR A 269 4.88 -6.24 14.07
C TYR A 269 4.82 -4.88 14.77
N GLN A 270 4.39 -4.85 16.04
CA GLN A 270 4.36 -3.60 16.82
C GLN A 270 5.77 -3.04 17.04
N GLN A 271 6.77 -3.91 17.22
CA GLN A 271 8.17 -3.49 17.32
C GLN A 271 8.67 -2.92 15.99
N ASP A 272 8.45 -3.64 14.88
CA ASP A 272 8.78 -3.17 13.53
C ASP A 272 8.18 -1.78 13.26
N LEU A 273 6.88 -1.60 13.54
CA LEU A 273 6.22 -0.31 13.32
C LEU A 273 6.84 0.82 14.15
N ALA A 274 7.20 0.56 15.40
CA ALA A 274 7.83 1.56 16.26
C ALA A 274 9.23 1.95 15.74
N GLU A 275 10.01 0.98 15.27
CA GLU A 275 11.34 1.22 14.69
C GLU A 275 11.23 1.93 13.35
N ILE A 276 10.35 1.50 12.45
CA ILE A 276 10.09 2.15 11.15
C ILE A 276 9.68 3.62 11.33
N GLN A 277 8.81 3.92 12.31
CA GLN A 277 8.41 5.30 12.60
C GLN A 277 9.56 6.18 13.10
N SER A 278 10.63 5.59 13.62
CA SER A 278 11.81 6.30 14.07
C SER A 278 12.82 6.61 12.96
N ILE A 279 12.69 5.97 11.77
CA ILE A 279 13.60 6.16 10.64
C ILE A 279 13.39 7.55 10.03
N PRO A 280 14.46 8.40 9.97
CA PRO A 280 14.34 9.73 9.39
C PRO A 280 13.90 9.69 7.92
N GLY A 281 12.98 10.57 7.56
CA GLY A 281 12.51 10.69 6.17
C GLY A 281 11.31 9.79 5.82
N ILE A 282 10.93 8.87 6.68
CA ILE A 282 9.70 8.09 6.53
C ILE A 282 8.52 8.87 7.12
N ARG A 283 7.48 9.05 6.33
CA ARG A 283 6.19 9.55 6.80
C ARG A 283 5.31 8.36 7.17
N PHE A 284 4.81 8.32 8.40
CA PHE A 284 3.88 7.30 8.84
C PHE A 284 2.49 7.91 9.08
N LEU A 285 1.47 7.39 8.38
CA LEU A 285 0.09 7.86 8.53
C LEU A 285 -0.58 7.10 9.68
N THR A 286 -1.22 7.84 10.58
CA THR A 286 -1.94 7.31 11.74
C THR A 286 -3.34 7.95 11.84
N PRO A 287 -4.32 7.30 12.53
CA PRO A 287 -5.64 7.85 12.82
C PRO A 287 -5.65 9.17 13.57
#